data_d295c28de5bbf5c1e10b7baad3d642a7
#
_entry.id   d295c28de5bbf5c1e10b7baad3d642a7
#
_cell.length_a   1.000
_cell.length_b   1.000
_cell.length_c   1.000
_cell.angle_alpha   90.00
_cell.angle_beta   90.00
_cell.angle_gamma   90.00
#
_symmetry.space_group_name_H-M   'P 1'
#
loop_
_entity.id
_entity.type
_entity.pdbx_description
1 polymer ?
#
loop_
_entity_poly.entity_id
_entity_poly.type
_entity_poly.pdbx_seq_one_letter_code
_entity_poly.pdbx_strand_id
1 'polypeptide(L)'
;MKKETYLADPCRASSLPFWKTNSVTVPEGMLILREDDPRLEELSHTHADTPYFKLIHPMQRIARPALPVGYCFKTPNEKILSEHIGACYPSERASASELASYRLHPTYDPDLWLAIQDMETNAVIASGIAELDTDIREGILEWVQVSPVYRRQGFGRIIVCELLSRLHGRADFVTVSGKENDPSSPRSLYENCGFESGVIWHVLKKE
;
A
#
# COMPACT_ATOMS: atom_id res chain seq x y z
N MET A 1 10.93 -11.95 -12.97
CA MET A 1 9.78 -11.79 -13.92
C MET A 1 10.19 -10.91 -15.09
N LYS A 2 9.63 -11.13 -16.30
CA LYS A 2 9.88 -10.22 -17.45
C LYS A 2 8.97 -9.00 -17.36
N LYS A 3 9.50 -7.84 -17.78
CA LYS A 3 8.80 -6.55 -17.76
C LYS A 3 7.48 -6.60 -18.56
N GLU A 4 7.53 -7.15 -19.77
CA GLU A 4 6.38 -7.23 -20.67
C GLU A 4 5.24 -8.08 -20.05
N THR A 5 5.60 -9.17 -19.36
CA THR A 5 4.62 -10.04 -18.67
C THR A 5 3.95 -9.28 -17.53
N TYR A 6 4.71 -8.49 -16.76
CA TYR A 6 4.15 -7.70 -15.67
C TYR A 6 3.25 -6.57 -16.18
N LEU A 7 3.71 -5.83 -17.18
CA LEU A 7 2.96 -4.69 -17.74
C LEU A 7 1.68 -5.08 -18.48
N ALA A 8 1.57 -6.34 -18.93
CA ALA A 8 0.32 -6.83 -19.55
C ALA A 8 -0.86 -6.85 -18.56
N ASP A 9 -0.62 -7.19 -17.31
CA ASP A 9 -1.59 -7.14 -16.20
C ASP A 9 -0.83 -7.18 -14.86
N PRO A 10 -0.49 -6.01 -14.28
CA PRO A 10 0.28 -5.94 -13.05
C PRO A 10 -0.37 -6.62 -11.84
N CYS A 11 -1.72 -6.64 -11.79
CA CYS A 11 -2.44 -7.28 -10.69
C CYS A 11 -2.42 -8.80 -10.78
N ARG A 12 -2.52 -9.36 -11.99
CA ARG A 12 -2.54 -10.81 -12.21
C ARG A 12 -1.16 -11.43 -12.35
N ALA A 13 -0.16 -10.66 -12.76
CA ALA A 13 1.20 -11.14 -12.99
C ALA A 13 1.95 -11.44 -11.69
N SER A 14 1.74 -10.66 -10.64
CA SER A 14 2.42 -10.83 -9.35
C SER A 14 1.64 -10.21 -8.20
N SER A 15 1.71 -10.83 -7.03
CA SER A 15 1.29 -10.20 -5.75
C SER A 15 2.19 -9.02 -5.36
N LEU A 16 3.45 -9.03 -5.79
CA LEU A 16 4.45 -8.02 -5.49
C LEU A 16 4.52 -6.94 -6.59
N PRO A 17 5.00 -5.72 -6.28
CA PRO A 17 5.37 -4.74 -7.28
C PRO A 17 6.56 -5.24 -8.11
N PHE A 18 6.73 -4.71 -9.33
CA PHE A 18 7.71 -5.22 -10.29
C PHE A 18 9.12 -5.30 -9.74
N TRP A 19 9.63 -4.24 -9.12
CA TRP A 19 10.99 -4.17 -8.61
C TRP A 19 11.31 -5.25 -7.55
N LYS A 20 10.28 -5.71 -6.81
CA LYS A 20 10.42 -6.80 -5.81
C LYS A 20 10.39 -8.19 -6.43
N THR A 21 9.88 -8.37 -7.66
CA THR A 21 9.61 -9.70 -8.24
C THR A 21 10.83 -10.60 -8.44
N ASN A 22 12.02 -10.00 -8.60
CA ASN A 22 13.27 -10.72 -8.79
C ASN A 22 14.20 -10.67 -7.57
N SER A 23 13.84 -9.92 -6.52
CA SER A 23 14.68 -9.71 -5.33
C SER A 23 14.12 -10.35 -4.07
N VAL A 24 12.81 -10.60 -4.01
CA VAL A 24 12.16 -11.19 -2.84
C VAL A 24 12.04 -12.70 -3.01
N THR A 25 12.55 -13.45 -2.05
CA THR A 25 12.34 -14.90 -1.95
C THR A 25 11.20 -15.18 -0.98
N VAL A 26 10.24 -15.98 -1.41
CA VAL A 26 9.15 -16.45 -0.53
C VAL A 26 9.75 -17.34 0.55
N PRO A 27 9.49 -17.11 1.85
CA PRO A 27 10.00 -17.92 2.93
C PRO A 27 9.57 -19.40 2.81
N GLU A 28 10.40 -20.30 3.32
CA GLU A 28 10.05 -21.72 3.40
C GLU A 28 8.74 -21.93 4.18
N GLY A 29 7.89 -22.83 3.71
CA GLY A 29 6.57 -23.09 4.29
C GLY A 29 5.50 -22.02 3.99
N MET A 30 5.82 -21.06 3.14
CA MET A 30 4.88 -20.05 2.65
C MET A 30 4.65 -20.23 1.15
N LEU A 31 3.39 -20.14 0.71
CA LEU A 31 3.00 -20.12 -0.69
C LEU A 31 2.18 -18.87 -0.97
N ILE A 32 2.33 -18.32 -2.17
CA ILE A 32 1.52 -17.19 -2.63
C ILE A 32 0.83 -17.63 -3.91
N LEU A 33 -0.49 -17.75 -3.85
CA LEU A 33 -1.32 -18.25 -4.95
C LEU A 33 -2.37 -17.20 -5.31
N ARG A 34 -2.69 -17.11 -6.58
CA ARG A 34 -3.81 -16.28 -7.04
C ARG A 34 -5.13 -17.04 -6.83
N GLU A 35 -6.23 -16.32 -6.66
CA GLU A 35 -7.58 -16.84 -6.39
C GLU A 35 -8.10 -17.89 -7.38
N ASP A 36 -7.55 -17.91 -8.60
CA ASP A 36 -7.90 -18.91 -9.63
C ASP A 36 -6.90 -20.09 -9.73
N ASP A 37 -5.96 -20.21 -8.78
CA ASP A 37 -5.04 -21.37 -8.74
C ASP A 37 -5.79 -22.62 -8.28
N PRO A 38 -5.79 -23.72 -9.08
CA PRO A 38 -6.54 -24.94 -8.76
C PRO A 38 -6.09 -25.65 -7.48
N ARG A 39 -4.89 -25.34 -6.97
CA ARG A 39 -4.37 -25.91 -5.71
C ARG A 39 -4.93 -25.24 -4.45
N LEU A 40 -5.59 -24.10 -4.60
CA LEU A 40 -6.00 -23.29 -3.45
C LEU A 40 -6.96 -24.03 -2.53
N GLU A 41 -7.94 -24.75 -3.09
CA GLU A 41 -8.92 -25.50 -2.32
C GLU A 41 -8.25 -26.60 -1.46
N GLU A 42 -7.36 -27.39 -2.04
CA GLU A 42 -6.64 -28.44 -1.32
C GLU A 42 -5.74 -27.88 -0.21
N LEU A 43 -4.97 -26.84 -0.53
CA LEU A 43 -4.00 -26.24 0.39
C LEU A 43 -4.65 -25.46 1.55
N SER A 44 -5.85 -24.93 1.36
CA SER A 44 -6.60 -24.23 2.44
C SER A 44 -6.93 -25.14 3.64
N HIS A 45 -6.93 -26.46 3.45
CA HIS A 45 -7.16 -27.41 4.55
C HIS A 45 -5.91 -27.67 5.44
N THR A 46 -4.72 -27.28 4.98
CA THR A 46 -3.44 -27.60 5.63
C THR A 46 -2.57 -26.35 5.90
N HIS A 47 -3.05 -25.19 5.50
CA HIS A 47 -2.33 -23.92 5.64
C HIS A 47 -3.26 -22.84 6.18
N ALA A 48 -2.75 -21.99 7.04
CA ALA A 48 -3.41 -20.75 7.41
C ALA A 48 -3.42 -19.81 6.20
N ASP A 49 -4.60 -19.34 5.80
CA ASP A 49 -4.80 -18.48 4.63
C ASP A 49 -5.00 -17.03 5.04
N THR A 50 -4.27 -16.13 4.41
CA THR A 50 -4.47 -14.69 4.53
C THR A 50 -4.64 -14.10 3.13
N PRO A 51 -5.88 -13.78 2.70
CA PRO A 51 -6.13 -13.19 1.39
C PRO A 51 -5.77 -11.69 1.37
N TYR A 52 -5.13 -11.28 0.28
CA TYR A 52 -4.79 -9.89 -0.02
C TYR A 52 -5.41 -9.49 -1.37
N PHE A 53 -6.09 -8.35 -1.40
CA PHE A 53 -6.42 -7.73 -2.67
C PHE A 53 -5.17 -7.05 -3.26
N LYS A 54 -5.10 -7.00 -4.59
CA LYS A 54 -4.21 -6.09 -5.31
C LYS A 54 -5.04 -5.31 -6.31
N LEU A 55 -4.98 -3.97 -6.22
CA LEU A 55 -5.73 -3.03 -7.07
C LEU A 55 -4.75 -2.18 -7.87
N ILE A 56 -5.25 -1.61 -8.99
CA ILE A 56 -4.52 -0.68 -9.86
C ILE A 56 -5.30 0.62 -10.04
N HIS A 57 -4.59 1.75 -10.03
CA HIS A 57 -5.13 3.07 -10.41
C HIS A 57 -4.50 3.48 -11.75
N PRO A 58 -5.30 3.73 -12.81
CA PRO A 58 -4.79 4.00 -14.16
C PRO A 58 -4.28 5.44 -14.37
N MET A 59 -4.18 6.25 -13.33
CA MET A 59 -3.69 7.63 -13.31
C MET A 59 -4.42 8.64 -14.23
N GLN A 60 -5.61 8.27 -14.73
CA GLN A 60 -6.37 9.11 -15.67
C GLN A 60 -7.16 10.24 -14.98
N ARG A 61 -7.71 9.97 -13.80
CA ARG A 61 -8.52 10.93 -13.02
C ARG A 61 -8.16 10.83 -11.56
N ILE A 62 -7.58 11.89 -11.00
CA ILE A 62 -7.21 11.97 -9.60
C ILE A 62 -8.09 13.00 -8.91
N ALA A 63 -8.86 12.55 -7.91
CA ALA A 63 -9.63 13.44 -7.05
C ALA A 63 -8.66 14.29 -6.19
N ARG A 64 -9.06 15.53 -5.91
CA ARG A 64 -8.27 16.44 -5.06
C ARG A 64 -9.15 16.95 -3.91
N PRO A 65 -9.43 16.11 -2.92
CA PRO A 65 -10.20 16.54 -1.75
C PRO A 65 -9.41 17.62 -0.99
N ALA A 66 -10.11 18.66 -0.56
CA ALA A 66 -9.48 19.72 0.22
C ALA A 66 -9.06 19.18 1.60
N LEU A 67 -7.85 19.59 2.03
CA LEU A 67 -7.43 19.35 3.41
C LEU A 67 -8.23 20.31 4.32
N PRO A 68 -8.86 19.83 5.39
CA PRO A 68 -9.62 20.71 6.29
C PRO A 68 -8.72 21.77 6.97
N VAL A 69 -9.32 22.90 7.33
CA VAL A 69 -8.62 23.94 8.09
C VAL A 69 -8.15 23.39 9.45
N GLY A 70 -6.96 23.78 9.88
CA GLY A 70 -6.33 23.27 11.11
C GLY A 70 -5.42 22.07 10.89
N TYR A 71 -5.32 21.55 9.67
CA TYR A 71 -4.41 20.44 9.31
C TYR A 71 -3.41 20.87 8.24
N CYS A 72 -2.23 20.24 8.23
CA CYS A 72 -1.22 20.45 7.19
C CYS A 72 -0.56 19.15 6.77
N PHE A 73 -0.01 19.12 5.54
CA PHE A 73 0.85 18.05 5.09
C PHE A 73 2.27 18.22 5.62
N LYS A 74 2.89 17.13 6.02
CA LYS A 74 4.28 17.05 6.48
C LYS A 74 4.98 15.83 5.86
N THR A 75 6.30 15.91 5.71
CA THR A 75 7.15 14.75 5.45
C THR A 75 7.59 14.18 6.80
N PRO A 76 7.08 13.02 7.23
CA PRO A 76 7.44 12.42 8.50
C PRO A 76 8.82 11.76 8.40
N ASN A 77 9.54 11.68 9.53
CA ASN A 77 10.70 10.80 9.65
C ASN A 77 10.28 9.37 10.02
N GLU A 78 11.24 8.44 9.98
CA GLU A 78 11.00 7.00 10.22
C GLU A 78 10.45 6.72 11.61
N LYS A 79 10.89 7.48 12.63
CA LYS A 79 10.42 7.33 14.01
C LYS A 79 8.93 7.70 14.12
N ILE A 80 8.55 8.84 13.57
CA ILE A 80 7.15 9.31 13.55
C ILE A 80 6.26 8.31 12.81
N LEU A 81 6.71 7.80 11.65
CA LEU A 81 5.96 6.79 10.90
C LEU A 81 5.83 5.48 11.67
N SER A 82 6.93 4.97 12.25
CA SER A 82 6.92 3.75 13.04
C SER A 82 5.93 3.83 14.21
N GLU A 83 5.95 4.93 14.96
CA GLU A 83 5.03 5.19 16.06
C GLU A 83 3.58 5.26 15.59
N HIS A 84 3.31 5.94 14.47
CA HIS A 84 1.97 6.07 13.91
C HIS A 84 1.43 4.75 13.36
N ILE A 85 2.26 3.96 12.64
CA ILE A 85 1.91 2.62 12.17
C ILE A 85 1.55 1.73 13.35
N GLY A 86 2.40 1.68 14.39
CA GLY A 86 2.16 0.88 15.58
C GLY A 86 0.90 1.27 16.37
N ALA A 87 0.53 2.56 16.35
CA ALA A 87 -0.71 3.05 16.96
C ALA A 87 -1.96 2.66 16.14
N CYS A 88 -1.82 2.53 14.81
CA CYS A 88 -2.94 2.20 13.92
C CYS A 88 -3.15 0.68 13.76
N TYR A 89 -2.09 -0.12 13.87
CA TYR A 89 -2.08 -1.57 13.65
C TYR A 89 -1.42 -2.31 14.84
N PRO A 90 -2.18 -2.72 15.86
CA PRO A 90 -1.60 -3.37 17.04
C PRO A 90 -0.84 -4.67 16.75
N SER A 91 -1.24 -5.40 15.69
CA SER A 91 -0.64 -6.67 15.27
C SER A 91 0.46 -6.53 14.19
N GLU A 92 0.61 -5.36 13.61
CA GLU A 92 1.59 -5.10 12.54
C GLU A 92 2.47 -3.93 12.95
N ARG A 93 3.76 -4.09 12.78
CA ARG A 93 4.74 -3.05 13.14
C ARG A 93 5.79 -2.93 12.06
N ALA A 94 6.15 -1.71 11.74
CA ALA A 94 7.36 -1.38 11.02
C ALA A 94 8.26 -0.60 11.98
N SER A 95 9.40 -1.14 12.31
CA SER A 95 10.38 -0.45 13.15
C SER A 95 10.98 0.75 12.39
N ALA A 96 11.50 1.73 13.11
CA ALA A 96 12.17 2.86 12.47
C ALA A 96 13.39 2.43 11.63
N SER A 97 14.07 1.33 12.02
CA SER A 97 15.19 0.76 11.25
C SER A 97 14.73 0.09 9.95
N GLU A 98 13.59 -0.62 9.95
CA GLU A 98 12.99 -1.16 8.73
C GLU A 98 12.55 -0.05 7.78
N LEU A 99 11.88 0.99 8.29
CA LEU A 99 11.53 2.16 7.50
C LEU A 99 12.76 2.90 6.95
N ALA A 100 13.85 2.98 7.74
CA ALA A 100 15.10 3.57 7.25
C ALA A 100 15.70 2.77 6.10
N SER A 101 15.50 1.44 6.03
CA SER A 101 15.97 0.63 4.92
C SER A 101 15.26 0.95 3.59
N TYR A 102 14.04 1.51 3.63
CA TYR A 102 13.32 1.95 2.42
C TYR A 102 14.08 3.03 1.65
N ARG A 103 14.92 3.83 2.33
CA ARG A 103 15.79 4.82 1.66
C ARG A 103 16.83 4.19 0.72
N LEU A 104 17.09 2.90 0.89
CA LEU A 104 18.01 2.13 0.04
C LEU A 104 17.30 1.46 -1.16
N HIS A 105 15.96 1.50 -1.20
CA HIS A 105 15.20 0.97 -2.32
C HIS A 105 15.43 1.85 -3.57
N PRO A 106 15.54 1.26 -4.76
CA PRO A 106 15.65 2.02 -6.01
C PRO A 106 14.40 2.86 -6.31
N THR A 107 13.30 2.56 -5.63
CA THR A 107 11.98 3.20 -5.76
C THR A 107 11.72 4.27 -4.71
N TYR A 108 12.71 4.54 -3.82
CA TYR A 108 12.56 5.54 -2.75
C TYR A 108 12.48 6.96 -3.31
N ASP A 109 11.52 7.70 -2.80
CA ASP A 109 11.36 9.13 -3.05
C ASP A 109 10.87 9.84 -1.77
N PRO A 110 11.63 10.80 -1.22
CA PRO A 110 11.27 11.49 0.02
C PRO A 110 9.98 12.29 -0.08
N ASP A 111 9.61 12.77 -1.28
CA ASP A 111 8.39 13.54 -1.51
C ASP A 111 7.13 12.67 -1.47
N LEU A 112 7.30 11.34 -1.52
CA LEU A 112 6.21 10.37 -1.45
C LEU A 112 5.99 9.80 -0.04
N TRP A 113 6.69 10.34 0.97
CA TRP A 113 6.46 10.05 2.38
C TRP A 113 5.63 11.17 2.99
N LEU A 114 4.39 10.87 3.38
CA LEU A 114 3.40 11.88 3.66
C LEU A 114 2.69 11.62 4.99
N ALA A 115 2.47 12.69 5.75
CA ALA A 115 1.59 12.71 6.92
C ALA A 115 0.67 13.92 6.88
N ILE A 116 -0.52 13.76 7.44
CA ILE A 116 -1.42 14.85 7.82
C ILE A 116 -1.23 15.09 9.32
N GLN A 117 -0.89 16.30 9.68
CA GLN A 117 -0.68 16.75 11.06
C GLN A 117 -1.73 17.75 11.47
N ASP A 118 -2.26 17.60 12.67
CA ASP A 118 -3.06 18.63 13.35
C ASP A 118 -2.13 19.77 13.80
N MET A 119 -2.46 20.99 13.41
CA MET A 119 -1.59 22.16 13.65
C MET A 119 -1.63 22.66 15.09
N GLU A 120 -2.66 22.34 15.86
CA GLU A 120 -2.80 22.73 17.26
C GLU A 120 -2.09 21.74 18.18
N THR A 121 -2.32 20.44 17.98
CA THR A 121 -1.79 19.38 18.86
C THR A 121 -0.47 18.80 18.39
N ASN A 122 -0.08 19.03 17.15
CA ASN A 122 1.03 18.39 16.43
C ASN A 122 0.87 16.87 16.28
N ALA A 123 -0.31 16.32 16.54
CA ALA A 123 -0.59 14.88 16.36
C ALA A 123 -0.61 14.49 14.89
N VAL A 124 -0.10 13.29 14.58
CA VAL A 124 -0.23 12.68 13.24
C VAL A 124 -1.61 12.04 13.13
N ILE A 125 -2.39 12.50 12.17
CA ILE A 125 -3.79 12.09 11.93
C ILE A 125 -3.87 10.96 10.94
N ALA A 126 -3.10 11.07 9.86
CA ALA A 126 -2.99 10.05 8.82
C ALA A 126 -1.58 10.07 8.25
N SER A 127 -1.11 8.95 7.75
CA SER A 127 0.15 8.88 7.01
C SER A 127 0.08 7.85 5.90
N GLY A 128 1.01 7.95 4.96
CA GLY A 128 1.16 6.99 3.88
C GLY A 128 2.52 7.14 3.22
N ILE A 129 2.99 6.05 2.67
CA ILE A 129 4.20 5.99 1.85
C ILE A 129 3.77 5.62 0.43
N ALA A 130 4.40 6.23 -0.56
CA ALA A 130 4.44 5.69 -1.90
C ALA A 130 5.89 5.49 -2.34
N GLU A 131 6.10 4.51 -3.20
CA GLU A 131 7.35 4.26 -3.92
C GLU A 131 7.12 4.54 -5.41
N LEU A 132 8.18 4.80 -6.16
CA LEU A 132 8.14 5.03 -7.61
C LEU A 132 9.20 4.20 -8.32
N ASP A 133 8.78 3.15 -9.02
CA ASP A 133 9.63 2.43 -9.96
C ASP A 133 9.69 3.22 -11.27
N THR A 134 10.81 3.90 -11.50
CA THR A 134 11.00 4.73 -12.70
C THR A 134 11.24 3.92 -13.98
N ASP A 135 11.66 2.65 -13.86
CA ASP A 135 11.94 1.78 -15.02
C ASP A 135 10.66 1.39 -15.75
N ILE A 136 9.57 1.18 -15.01
CA ILE A 136 8.26 0.81 -15.56
C ILE A 136 7.17 1.84 -15.28
N ARG A 137 7.52 2.95 -14.62
CA ARG A 137 6.65 4.04 -14.22
C ARG A 137 5.47 3.56 -13.35
N GLU A 138 5.76 2.62 -12.43
CA GLU A 138 4.82 2.12 -11.43
C GLU A 138 4.95 2.93 -10.15
N GLY A 139 3.85 3.53 -9.67
CA GLY A 139 3.71 3.96 -8.28
C GLY A 139 3.21 2.81 -7.42
N ILE A 140 3.68 2.73 -6.17
CA ILE A 140 3.26 1.69 -5.21
C ILE A 140 2.83 2.39 -3.93
N LEU A 141 1.60 2.17 -3.45
CA LEU A 141 1.18 2.66 -2.14
C LEU A 141 1.48 1.63 -1.06
N GLU A 142 2.12 2.09 0.01
CA GLU A 142 2.44 1.27 1.18
C GLU A 142 2.11 2.02 2.47
N TRP A 143 1.81 1.29 3.54
CA TRP A 143 1.62 1.85 4.88
C TRP A 143 0.66 3.03 4.95
N VAL A 144 -0.49 2.93 4.29
CA VAL A 144 -1.53 3.96 4.38
C VAL A 144 -2.40 3.71 5.61
N GLN A 145 -2.41 4.65 6.55
CA GLN A 145 -3.17 4.53 7.79
C GLN A 145 -3.77 5.85 8.26
N VAL A 146 -4.84 5.72 9.06
CA VAL A 146 -5.50 6.82 9.77
C VAL A 146 -5.62 6.44 11.23
N SER A 147 -5.24 7.36 12.12
CA SER A 147 -5.39 7.20 13.58
C SER A 147 -6.83 6.82 13.92
N PRO A 148 -7.07 5.82 14.80
CA PRO A 148 -8.40 5.25 15.03
C PRO A 148 -9.51 6.28 15.30
N VAL A 149 -9.21 7.31 16.10
CA VAL A 149 -10.17 8.38 16.48
C VAL A 149 -10.53 9.33 15.31
N TYR A 150 -9.74 9.32 14.21
CA TYR A 150 -9.96 10.15 13.03
C TYR A 150 -10.45 9.36 11.81
N ARG A 151 -10.72 8.06 11.98
CA ARG A 151 -11.29 7.22 10.91
C ARG A 151 -12.69 7.70 10.51
N ARG A 152 -13.10 7.38 9.28
CA ARG A 152 -14.41 7.72 8.68
C ARG A 152 -14.68 9.24 8.54
N GLN A 153 -13.65 10.08 8.68
CA GLN A 153 -13.72 11.54 8.52
C GLN A 153 -13.08 12.03 7.19
N GLY A 154 -12.74 11.12 6.28
CA GLY A 154 -12.20 11.45 4.96
C GLY A 154 -10.67 11.54 4.87
N PHE A 155 -9.92 11.51 5.98
CA PHE A 155 -8.46 11.67 5.97
C PHE A 155 -7.73 10.57 5.17
N GLY A 156 -8.23 9.32 5.18
CA GLY A 156 -7.66 8.26 4.34
C GLY A 156 -7.75 8.59 2.85
N ARG A 157 -8.90 9.13 2.40
CA ARG A 157 -9.07 9.57 1.02
C ARG A 157 -8.13 10.74 0.68
N ILE A 158 -7.96 11.70 1.60
CA ILE A 158 -7.08 12.86 1.41
C ILE A 158 -5.64 12.39 1.22
N ILE A 159 -5.13 11.49 2.08
CA ILE A 159 -3.74 11.00 2.00
C ILE A 159 -3.49 10.22 0.71
N VAL A 160 -4.40 9.32 0.33
CA VAL A 160 -4.29 8.54 -0.91
C VAL A 160 -4.30 9.46 -2.14
N CYS A 161 -5.27 10.38 -2.22
CA CYS A 161 -5.38 11.29 -3.35
C CYS A 161 -4.18 12.26 -3.45
N GLU A 162 -3.60 12.68 -2.33
CA GLU A 162 -2.39 13.51 -2.35
C GLU A 162 -1.18 12.71 -2.86
N LEU A 163 -0.98 11.46 -2.43
CA LEU A 163 0.07 10.59 -2.96
C LEU A 163 -0.10 10.35 -4.47
N LEU A 164 -1.32 10.07 -4.94
CA LEU A 164 -1.62 9.96 -6.36
C LEU A 164 -1.32 11.28 -7.11
N SER A 165 -1.63 12.43 -6.51
CA SER A 165 -1.33 13.74 -7.09
C SER A 165 0.18 13.98 -7.25
N ARG A 166 0.99 13.54 -6.30
CA ARG A 166 2.47 13.63 -6.36
C ARG A 166 3.08 12.65 -7.37
N LEU A 167 2.42 11.52 -7.62
CA LEU A 167 2.80 10.55 -8.64
C LEU A 167 2.35 10.95 -10.04
N HIS A 168 1.40 11.88 -10.17
CA HIS A 168 0.84 12.28 -11.47
C HIS A 168 1.90 12.83 -12.43
N GLY A 169 1.91 12.32 -13.67
CA GLY A 169 2.92 12.63 -14.68
C GLY A 169 4.25 11.89 -14.50
N ARG A 170 4.45 11.22 -13.37
CA ARG A 170 5.64 10.44 -13.02
C ARG A 170 5.40 8.94 -13.14
N ALA A 171 4.23 8.48 -12.73
CA ALA A 171 3.76 7.10 -12.87
C ALA A 171 2.67 7.01 -13.95
N ASP A 172 2.63 5.89 -14.67
CA ASP A 172 1.60 5.57 -15.66
C ASP A 172 0.44 4.81 -15.00
N PHE A 173 0.74 4.10 -13.92
CA PHE A 173 -0.24 3.43 -13.06
C PHE A 173 0.30 3.35 -11.62
N VAL A 174 -0.62 3.10 -10.67
CA VAL A 174 -0.26 2.91 -9.25
C VAL A 174 -0.90 1.62 -8.76
N THR A 175 -0.13 0.77 -8.08
CA THR A 175 -0.64 -0.44 -7.43
C THR A 175 -0.73 -0.28 -5.92
N VAL A 176 -1.66 -1.01 -5.31
CA VAL A 176 -1.78 -1.13 -3.86
C VAL A 176 -2.24 -2.54 -3.51
N SER A 177 -1.72 -3.07 -2.41
CA SER A 177 -2.17 -4.34 -1.84
C SER A 177 -2.56 -4.14 -0.38
N GLY A 178 -3.52 -4.92 0.08
CA GLY A 178 -3.95 -4.90 1.48
C GLY A 178 -4.72 -6.17 1.83
N LYS A 179 -4.87 -6.45 3.12
CA LYS A 179 -5.65 -7.61 3.59
C LYS A 179 -7.10 -7.45 3.20
N GLU A 180 -7.67 -8.47 2.55
CA GLU A 180 -9.08 -8.47 2.11
C GLU A 180 -10.03 -8.43 3.31
N ASN A 181 -9.72 -9.17 4.36
CA ASN A 181 -10.56 -9.34 5.54
C ASN A 181 -10.22 -8.34 6.69
N ASP A 182 -9.57 -7.21 6.39
CA ASP A 182 -9.30 -6.20 7.40
C ASP A 182 -10.58 -5.45 7.82
N PRO A 183 -10.90 -5.39 9.15
CA PRO A 183 -12.11 -4.70 9.63
C PRO A 183 -12.20 -3.22 9.26
N SER A 184 -11.08 -2.57 8.96
CA SER A 184 -11.06 -1.17 8.51
C SER A 184 -11.55 -0.99 7.07
N SER A 185 -11.75 -2.09 6.32
CA SER A 185 -12.18 -2.11 4.91
C SER A 185 -11.32 -1.24 4.00
N PRO A 186 -9.99 -1.47 3.96
CA PRO A 186 -9.08 -0.62 3.20
C PRO A 186 -9.36 -0.67 1.69
N ARG A 187 -9.87 -1.79 1.17
CA ARG A 187 -10.25 -1.95 -0.23
C ARG A 187 -11.24 -0.88 -0.68
N SER A 188 -12.31 -0.68 0.09
CA SER A 188 -13.32 0.35 -0.21
C SER A 188 -12.74 1.76 -0.24
N LEU A 189 -11.72 2.06 0.57
CA LEU A 189 -11.02 3.33 0.53
C LEU A 189 -10.36 3.54 -0.84
N TYR A 190 -9.62 2.55 -1.32
CA TYR A 190 -8.90 2.65 -2.60
C TYR A 190 -9.85 2.69 -3.79
N GLU A 191 -10.91 1.87 -3.81
CA GLU A 191 -11.95 1.90 -4.84
C GLU A 191 -12.62 3.28 -4.93
N ASN A 192 -12.90 3.92 -3.79
CA ASN A 192 -13.42 5.30 -3.71
C ASN A 192 -12.39 6.37 -4.15
N CYS A 193 -11.12 6.01 -4.28
CA CYS A 193 -10.07 6.87 -4.82
C CYS A 193 -9.79 6.60 -6.30
N GLY A 194 -10.50 5.66 -6.94
CA GLY A 194 -10.36 5.35 -8.36
C GLY A 194 -9.49 4.14 -8.69
N PHE A 195 -9.13 3.34 -7.68
CA PHE A 195 -8.50 2.04 -7.92
C PHE A 195 -9.53 1.02 -8.41
N GLU A 196 -9.13 0.12 -9.28
CA GLU A 196 -9.99 -0.86 -9.94
C GLU A 196 -9.26 -2.18 -10.23
N SER A 197 -9.93 -3.10 -10.93
CA SER A 197 -9.35 -4.35 -11.46
C SER A 197 -8.70 -5.25 -10.39
N GLY A 198 -9.40 -5.43 -9.27
CA GLY A 198 -8.90 -6.20 -8.12
C GLY A 198 -8.72 -7.69 -8.42
N VAL A 199 -7.60 -8.24 -7.97
CA VAL A 199 -7.28 -9.68 -7.93
C VAL A 199 -6.96 -10.04 -6.49
N ILE A 200 -7.41 -11.22 -6.05
CA ILE A 200 -7.06 -11.75 -4.73
C ILE A 200 -5.86 -12.68 -4.83
N TRP A 201 -4.89 -12.44 -3.96
CA TRP A 201 -3.73 -13.28 -3.74
C TRP A 201 -3.81 -13.88 -2.34
N HIS A 202 -3.69 -15.20 -2.25
CA HIS A 202 -3.72 -15.95 -1.01
C HIS A 202 -2.30 -16.21 -0.52
N VAL A 203 -1.99 -15.71 0.67
CA VAL A 203 -0.73 -16.00 1.36
C VAL A 203 -0.99 -17.14 2.32
N LEU A 204 -0.55 -18.32 1.91
CA LEU A 204 -0.72 -19.58 2.63
C LEU A 204 0.52 -19.87 3.46
N LYS A 205 0.35 -20.10 4.75
CA LYS A 205 1.43 -20.45 5.67
C LYS A 205 1.15 -21.82 6.27
N LYS A 206 2.09 -22.73 6.13
CA LYS A 206 1.99 -24.08 6.73
C LYS A 206 1.89 -23.95 8.26
N GLU A 207 0.90 -24.59 8.85
CA GLU A 207 0.73 -24.69 10.31
C GLU A 207 1.78 -25.58 10.96
#